data_e01fcc2269e911f547f31ac8f815a2f3
#
_entry.id   e01fcc2269e911f547f31ac8f815a2f3
#
_cell.length_a   1.000
_cell.length_b   1.000
_cell.length_c   1.000
_cell.angle_alpha   90.00
_cell.angle_beta   90.00
_cell.angle_gamma   90.00
#
_symmetry.space_group_name_H-M   'P 1'
#
loop_
_entity.id
_entity.type
_entity.pdbx_description
1 polymer ?
#
loop_
_entity_poly.entity_id
_entity_poly.type
_entity_poly.pdbx_seq_one_letter_code
_entity_poly.pdbx_strand_id
1 'polypeptide(L)'
;ATLSLPGVGYGIRYEYGLFFQTIEQGAQVEHPDTWLRYGNPWEVPRPELLFLVRFGGRTVHSTDPSGRLRVEWVDTHDVFAMAFDTPVPGYNTGTVNNLRLWSARATRDFSLRYFNEGNYFKAVEQKTESENLSKVLYPDDSTLIGRELRLKQQYFFVSASLQDILPQFLEAQEPFDRFPERVAIQLNDTHPAIAIPELMRLLLDVHGLEWDQAWDITRRTFAYTNHTLMPEALEMWPVDLFERVLPRHLRIIYEINHRFLEQVRRAHPGDDARLARMSIVGEEGGRRIRMANLAIVGSHHVNGVSRLHSDLMRQRVFADFHALRPEAFVNITNGVTPRRWLHHANPGLASLITGQIGPDWVSDLGQLTRLAPQAERPEFRARFLDVKRENKQRLKRLIRERTGVDVNEDSMFDVQVKRIHEYKRQLLNVLHVVTRYNRIREGRLDGMVPRTVIISGKAAPGYWFAKLIIRLIHGVADVVNHDPAVGDMLKLVFIPNYNVSNAEWIIPACDLSEQISTAGTEASGTGNMKL
;
A
#
# COMPACT_ATOMS: atom_id res chain seq x y z
N ALA A 1 -11.38 9.50 12.42
CA ALA A 1 -12.60 10.32 12.43
C ALA A 1 -13.65 9.74 13.39
N THR A 2 -13.89 8.43 13.37
CA THR A 2 -14.83 7.77 14.31
C THR A 2 -14.38 7.87 15.78
N LEU A 3 -13.08 7.93 16.03
CA LEU A 3 -12.53 8.14 17.36
C LEU A 3 -12.35 9.63 17.72
N SER A 4 -12.84 10.54 16.88
CA SER A 4 -12.66 11.99 17.02
C SER A 4 -11.19 12.44 17.07
N LEU A 5 -10.30 11.69 16.41
CA LEU A 5 -8.89 12.03 16.28
C LEU A 5 -8.64 12.78 14.96
N PRO A 6 -7.76 13.80 14.96
CA PRO A 6 -7.37 14.46 13.73
C PRO A 6 -6.47 13.55 12.88
N GLY A 7 -6.63 13.62 11.57
CA GLY A 7 -5.79 12.88 10.64
C GLY A 7 -5.95 13.39 9.20
N VAL A 8 -4.84 13.42 8.46
CA VAL A 8 -4.83 13.72 7.02
C VAL A 8 -4.07 12.61 6.32
N GLY A 9 -4.69 12.01 5.31
CA GLY A 9 -4.02 11.06 4.41
C GLY A 9 -3.45 11.81 3.21
N TYR A 10 -2.18 11.54 2.86
CA TYR A 10 -1.54 12.09 1.67
C TYR A 10 -1.17 10.98 0.69
N GLY A 11 -1.32 11.26 -0.60
CA GLY A 11 -0.95 10.33 -1.66
C GLY A 11 -1.03 10.95 -3.04
N ILE A 12 -1.01 10.11 -4.08
CA ILE A 12 -1.16 10.53 -5.48
C ILE A 12 -2.57 10.23 -5.96
N ARG A 13 -3.19 11.18 -6.64
CA ARG A 13 -4.43 10.99 -7.37
C ARG A 13 -4.13 10.34 -8.71
N TYR A 14 -4.08 9.00 -8.72
CA TYR A 14 -3.83 8.27 -9.95
C TYR A 14 -5.02 8.36 -10.90
N GLU A 15 -4.75 8.70 -12.15
CA GLU A 15 -5.79 8.83 -13.18
C GLU A 15 -6.41 7.46 -13.53
N TYR A 16 -5.59 6.40 -13.55
CA TYR A 16 -6.00 5.04 -13.92
C TYR A 16 -5.90 4.01 -12.79
N GLY A 17 -5.40 4.37 -11.61
CA GLY A 17 -5.27 3.46 -10.47
C GLY A 17 -4.55 2.16 -10.81
N LEU A 18 -4.98 1.04 -10.19
CA LEU A 18 -4.54 -0.30 -10.57
C LEU A 18 -5.37 -0.75 -11.79
N PHE A 19 -4.74 -1.45 -12.75
CA PHE A 19 -5.36 -1.88 -13.99
C PHE A 19 -6.68 -2.67 -13.79
N PHE A 20 -7.56 -2.63 -14.78
CA PHE A 20 -8.71 -3.50 -14.91
C PHE A 20 -8.25 -4.85 -15.50
N GLN A 21 -8.58 -5.95 -14.83
CA GLN A 21 -8.19 -7.31 -15.24
C GLN A 21 -9.31 -7.97 -16.03
N THR A 22 -9.01 -8.43 -17.26
CA THR A 22 -9.80 -9.43 -17.98
C THR A 22 -9.03 -10.75 -18.07
N ILE A 23 -9.76 -11.81 -18.43
CA ILE A 23 -9.16 -13.10 -18.71
C ILE A 23 -9.46 -13.45 -20.17
N GLU A 24 -8.42 -13.65 -20.96
CA GLU A 24 -8.50 -14.02 -22.37
C GLU A 24 -7.74 -15.33 -22.59
N GLN A 25 -8.42 -16.35 -23.06
CA GLN A 25 -7.86 -17.71 -23.23
C GLN A 25 -7.17 -18.23 -21.96
N GLY A 26 -7.76 -17.96 -20.78
CA GLY A 26 -7.24 -18.35 -19.49
C GLY A 26 -6.09 -17.49 -18.96
N ALA A 27 -5.64 -16.49 -19.68
CA ALA A 27 -4.54 -15.60 -19.28
C ALA A 27 -5.05 -14.23 -18.83
N GLN A 28 -4.35 -13.61 -17.87
CA GLN A 28 -4.61 -12.24 -17.47
C GLN A 28 -4.24 -11.25 -18.57
N VAL A 29 -5.16 -10.35 -18.88
CA VAL A 29 -4.94 -9.16 -19.71
C VAL A 29 -5.25 -7.91 -18.89
N GLU A 30 -4.37 -6.91 -19.00
CA GLU A 30 -4.49 -5.64 -18.28
C GLU A 30 -5.03 -4.54 -19.19
N HIS A 31 -6.04 -3.83 -18.68
CA HIS A 31 -6.60 -2.66 -19.33
C HIS A 31 -6.53 -1.45 -18.39
N PRO A 32 -6.49 -0.21 -18.90
CA PRO A 32 -6.61 0.97 -18.06
C PRO A 32 -7.92 0.95 -17.27
N ASP A 33 -7.85 1.19 -15.96
CA ASP A 33 -9.03 1.38 -15.12
C ASP A 33 -9.47 2.84 -15.17
N THR A 34 -10.41 3.15 -16.06
CA THR A 34 -10.92 4.51 -16.31
C THR A 34 -11.93 4.95 -15.25
N TRP A 35 -11.59 4.82 -13.97
CA TRP A 35 -12.50 5.07 -12.85
C TRP A 35 -12.96 6.53 -12.74
N LEU A 36 -12.23 7.48 -13.33
CA LEU A 36 -12.56 8.91 -13.35
C LEU A 36 -13.32 9.35 -14.60
N ARG A 37 -13.73 8.42 -15.49
CA ARG A 37 -14.42 8.75 -16.76
C ARG A 37 -15.62 9.69 -16.56
N TYR A 38 -16.37 9.51 -15.50
CA TYR A 38 -17.56 10.29 -15.18
C TYR A 38 -17.37 11.26 -14.01
N GLY A 39 -16.10 11.55 -13.67
CA GLY A 39 -15.73 12.33 -12.49
C GLY A 39 -15.84 11.54 -11.19
N ASN A 40 -15.53 12.21 -10.08
CA ASN A 40 -15.67 11.67 -8.73
C ASN A 40 -16.45 12.68 -7.86
N PRO A 41 -17.71 12.43 -7.51
CA PRO A 41 -18.53 13.38 -6.76
C PRO A 41 -18.06 13.57 -5.30
N TRP A 42 -17.18 12.70 -4.79
CA TRP A 42 -16.67 12.77 -3.42
C TRP A 42 -15.40 13.59 -3.29
N GLU A 43 -14.76 13.98 -4.39
CA GLU A 43 -13.56 14.80 -4.35
C GLU A 43 -13.84 16.28 -4.66
N VAL A 44 -13.08 17.14 -4.00
CA VAL A 44 -13.11 18.58 -4.18
C VAL A 44 -11.73 19.02 -4.69
N PRO A 45 -11.62 19.55 -5.92
CA PRO A 45 -10.37 20.11 -6.40
C PRO A 45 -10.03 21.38 -5.60
N ARG A 46 -8.75 21.53 -5.26
CA ARG A 46 -8.23 22.66 -4.48
C ARG A 46 -7.17 23.40 -5.32
N PRO A 47 -7.60 24.19 -6.32
CA PRO A 47 -6.67 24.90 -7.21
C PRO A 47 -5.81 25.95 -6.50
N GLU A 48 -6.23 26.43 -5.33
CA GLU A 48 -5.43 27.30 -4.46
C GLU A 48 -4.27 26.58 -3.76
N LEU A 49 -4.30 25.25 -3.68
CA LEU A 49 -3.23 24.43 -3.14
C LEU A 49 -2.42 23.82 -4.30
N LEU A 50 -1.52 24.63 -4.81
CA LEU A 50 -0.67 24.32 -5.95
C LEU A 50 0.79 24.50 -5.55
N PHE A 51 1.55 23.40 -5.48
CA PHE A 51 2.93 23.41 -5.03
C PHE A 51 3.89 23.01 -6.13
N LEU A 52 5.05 23.70 -6.19
CA LEU A 52 6.08 23.42 -7.18
C LEU A 52 7.00 22.30 -6.68
N VAL A 53 7.08 21.22 -7.43
CA VAL A 53 7.97 20.08 -7.16
C VAL A 53 9.10 20.09 -8.20
N ARG A 54 10.33 20.02 -7.72
CA ARG A 54 11.55 20.14 -8.53
C ARG A 54 12.23 18.80 -8.71
N PHE A 55 12.77 18.57 -9.90
CA PHE A 55 13.53 17.35 -10.24
C PHE A 55 14.83 17.71 -10.98
N GLY A 56 15.81 16.83 -10.89
CA GLY A 56 17.08 16.97 -11.64
C GLY A 56 17.89 18.20 -11.23
N GLY A 57 18.51 18.83 -12.21
CA GLY A 57 19.33 20.00 -11.96
C GLY A 57 20.64 19.69 -11.21
N ARG A 58 21.15 20.69 -10.50
CA ARG A 58 22.40 20.62 -9.74
C ARG A 58 22.36 21.50 -8.49
N THR A 59 23.26 21.23 -7.57
CA THR A 59 23.45 22.07 -6.37
C THR A 59 24.57 23.07 -6.57
N VAL A 60 24.34 24.32 -6.21
CA VAL A 60 25.34 25.39 -6.16
C VAL A 60 25.61 25.77 -4.71
N HIS A 61 26.85 25.92 -4.36
CA HIS A 61 27.29 26.33 -3.03
C HIS A 61 27.70 27.79 -3.05
N SER A 62 27.19 28.57 -2.13
CA SER A 62 27.58 29.95 -1.89
C SER A 62 27.78 30.19 -0.38
N THR A 63 28.43 31.28 -0.03
CA THR A 63 28.57 31.68 1.36
C THR A 63 27.86 33.02 1.53
N ASP A 64 26.97 33.09 2.50
CA ASP A 64 26.27 34.33 2.79
C ASP A 64 27.21 35.36 3.51
N PRO A 65 26.80 36.63 3.64
CA PRO A 65 27.61 37.65 4.30
C PRO A 65 28.00 37.35 5.75
N SER A 66 27.29 36.40 6.41
CA SER A 66 27.64 35.96 7.77
C SER A 66 28.64 34.81 7.80
N GLY A 67 29.12 34.35 6.64
CA GLY A 67 30.02 33.22 6.51
C GLY A 67 29.33 31.85 6.50
N ARG A 68 28.01 31.80 6.46
CA ARG A 68 27.24 30.57 6.47
C ARG A 68 27.17 29.98 5.06
N LEU A 69 27.36 28.65 4.96
CA LEU A 69 27.18 27.91 3.71
C LEU A 69 25.70 27.88 3.31
N ARG A 70 25.40 28.37 2.13
CA ARG A 70 24.10 28.24 1.47
C ARG A 70 24.18 27.26 0.32
N VAL A 71 23.19 26.41 0.20
CA VAL A 71 23.05 25.46 -0.90
C VAL A 71 21.79 25.80 -1.68
N GLU A 72 21.96 26.08 -2.96
CA GLU A 72 20.86 26.34 -3.88
C GLU A 72 20.70 25.17 -4.83
N TRP A 73 19.46 24.75 -5.08
CA TRP A 73 19.11 23.74 -6.06
C TRP A 73 18.58 24.42 -7.32
N VAL A 74 19.37 24.36 -8.39
CA VAL A 74 19.16 25.14 -9.63
C VAL A 74 19.06 24.25 -10.86
N ASP A 75 18.65 24.83 -11.98
CA ASP A 75 18.51 24.18 -13.29
C ASP A 75 17.57 22.96 -13.23
N THR A 76 16.51 23.05 -12.43
CA THR A 76 15.55 21.99 -12.18
C THR A 76 14.47 21.89 -13.28
N HIS A 77 13.92 20.71 -13.43
CA HIS A 77 12.68 20.47 -14.16
C HIS A 77 11.52 20.49 -13.15
N ASP A 78 10.57 21.38 -13.35
CA ASP A 78 9.56 21.71 -12.37
C ASP A 78 8.18 21.20 -12.80
N VAL A 79 7.42 20.63 -11.86
CA VAL A 79 6.06 20.14 -12.04
C VAL A 79 5.18 20.68 -10.91
N PHE A 80 3.97 21.14 -11.23
CA PHE A 80 3.01 21.50 -10.20
C PHE A 80 2.28 20.28 -9.64
N ALA A 81 2.08 20.27 -8.33
CA ALA A 81 1.20 19.36 -7.61
C ALA A 81 -0.06 20.11 -7.18
N MET A 82 -1.21 19.74 -7.74
CA MET A 82 -2.52 20.29 -7.38
C MET A 82 -3.27 19.32 -6.46
N ALA A 83 -3.82 19.84 -5.36
CA ALA A 83 -4.55 19.05 -4.39
C ALA A 83 -5.97 18.70 -4.82
N PHE A 84 -6.40 17.49 -4.47
CA PHE A 84 -7.79 17.02 -4.50
C PHE A 84 -8.12 16.44 -3.13
N ASP A 85 -9.14 16.97 -2.48
CA ASP A 85 -9.56 16.58 -1.15
C ASP A 85 -10.77 15.68 -1.20
N THR A 86 -10.73 14.57 -0.47
CA THR A 86 -11.87 13.69 -0.24
C THR A 86 -12.16 13.66 1.27
N PRO A 87 -13.32 14.16 1.71
CA PRO A 87 -13.69 14.14 3.12
C PRO A 87 -13.95 12.70 3.60
N VAL A 88 -13.47 12.38 4.79
CA VAL A 88 -13.65 11.09 5.47
C VAL A 88 -14.38 11.33 6.79
N PRO A 89 -15.72 11.30 6.80
CA PRO A 89 -16.50 11.53 8.01
C PRO A 89 -16.41 10.35 8.98
N GLY A 90 -16.40 10.64 10.25
CA GLY A 90 -16.51 9.65 11.33
C GLY A 90 -17.94 9.09 11.46
N TYR A 91 -18.05 7.85 11.94
CA TYR A 91 -19.34 7.23 12.21
C TYR A 91 -19.95 7.83 13.47
N ASN A 92 -21.11 8.47 13.33
CA ASN A 92 -21.85 9.15 14.42
C ASN A 92 -20.99 10.16 15.22
N THR A 93 -20.02 10.83 14.59
CA THR A 93 -19.21 11.89 15.19
C THR A 93 -19.24 13.13 14.31
N GLY A 94 -18.92 14.30 14.89
CA GLY A 94 -18.77 15.55 14.13
C GLY A 94 -17.41 15.72 13.45
N THR A 95 -16.51 14.74 13.59
CA THR A 95 -15.16 14.80 13.03
C THR A 95 -15.15 14.35 11.56
N VAL A 96 -14.57 15.18 10.70
CA VAL A 96 -14.31 14.87 9.31
C VAL A 96 -12.82 15.02 9.06
N ASN A 97 -12.14 13.92 8.77
CA ASN A 97 -10.76 13.90 8.33
C ASN A 97 -10.68 14.08 6.81
N ASN A 98 -9.49 14.29 6.28
CA ASN A 98 -9.30 14.54 4.86
C ASN A 98 -8.29 13.56 4.24
N LEU A 99 -8.60 13.10 3.03
CA LEU A 99 -7.65 12.41 2.16
C LEU A 99 -7.27 13.40 1.04
N ARG A 100 -6.04 13.92 1.09
CA ARG A 100 -5.48 14.85 0.10
C ARG A 100 -4.61 14.11 -0.88
N LEU A 101 -5.03 14.08 -2.13
CA LEU A 101 -4.33 13.42 -3.21
C LEU A 101 -3.78 14.44 -4.21
N TRP A 102 -2.52 14.26 -4.62
CA TRP A 102 -1.82 15.16 -5.51
C TRP A 102 -1.95 14.71 -6.97
N SER A 103 -2.36 15.64 -7.84
CA SER A 103 -2.38 15.47 -9.28
C SER A 103 -1.28 16.33 -9.91
N ALA A 104 -0.46 15.73 -10.76
CA ALA A 104 0.60 16.42 -11.46
C ALA A 104 0.05 17.33 -12.56
N ARG A 105 0.58 18.55 -12.66
CA ARG A 105 0.24 19.55 -13.66
C ARG A 105 1.52 20.13 -14.25
N ALA A 106 1.51 20.39 -15.54
CA ALA A 106 2.63 21.06 -16.20
C ALA A 106 2.74 22.53 -15.74
N THR A 107 3.95 23.07 -15.72
CA THR A 107 4.18 24.50 -15.53
C THR A 107 3.81 25.30 -16.79
N ARG A 108 3.75 24.65 -17.95
CA ARG A 108 3.27 25.16 -19.23
C ARG A 108 2.41 24.10 -19.90
N ASP A 109 1.14 24.39 -20.08
CA ASP A 109 0.19 23.44 -20.64
C ASP A 109 0.33 23.27 -22.16
N PHE A 110 0.79 24.32 -22.86
CA PHE A 110 0.70 24.37 -24.29
C PHE A 110 1.71 25.35 -24.90
N SER A 111 2.37 24.96 -25.98
CA SER A 111 3.24 25.83 -26.76
C SER A 111 2.56 26.22 -28.08
N LEU A 112 1.98 27.43 -28.12
CA LEU A 112 1.33 27.99 -29.30
C LEU A 112 2.31 28.06 -30.51
N ARG A 113 3.59 28.31 -30.25
CA ARG A 113 4.62 28.36 -31.29
C ARG A 113 4.73 27.05 -32.06
N TYR A 114 4.94 25.93 -31.36
CA TYR A 114 5.05 24.61 -31.99
C TYR A 114 3.73 24.17 -32.64
N PHE A 115 2.59 24.55 -32.08
CA PHE A 115 1.30 24.25 -32.67
C PHE A 115 1.15 24.95 -34.03
N ASN A 116 1.49 26.28 -34.11
CA ASN A 116 1.44 27.04 -35.34
C ASN A 116 2.45 26.57 -36.39
N GLU A 117 3.56 25.95 -35.98
CA GLU A 117 4.55 25.30 -36.85
C GLU A 117 4.07 23.93 -37.34
N GLY A 118 2.86 23.46 -36.95
CA GLY A 118 2.31 22.14 -37.31
C GLY A 118 2.86 20.98 -36.49
N ASN A 119 3.69 21.24 -35.46
CA ASN A 119 4.26 20.23 -34.58
C ASN A 119 3.38 20.05 -33.34
N TYR A 120 2.23 19.39 -33.51
CA TYR A 120 1.21 19.22 -32.47
C TYR A 120 1.68 18.38 -31.29
N PHE A 121 2.52 17.38 -31.51
CA PHE A 121 3.08 16.55 -30.43
C PHE A 121 3.98 17.36 -29.53
N LYS A 122 4.90 18.15 -30.10
CA LYS A 122 5.81 18.97 -29.33
C LYS A 122 5.10 20.12 -28.59
N ALA A 123 3.95 20.56 -29.11
CA ALA A 123 3.14 21.59 -28.48
C ALA A 123 2.57 21.15 -27.10
N VAL A 124 2.39 19.85 -26.86
CA VAL A 124 1.85 19.26 -25.61
C VAL A 124 2.83 18.33 -24.90
N GLU A 125 4.06 18.22 -25.36
CA GLU A 125 5.07 17.28 -24.84
C GLU A 125 5.31 17.48 -23.35
N GLN A 126 5.59 18.71 -22.92
CA GLN A 126 5.85 19.05 -21.53
C GLN A 126 4.65 18.75 -20.62
N LYS A 127 3.43 19.02 -21.13
CA LYS A 127 2.21 18.67 -20.41
C LYS A 127 2.11 17.17 -20.19
N THR A 128 2.28 16.40 -21.25
CA THR A 128 2.18 14.94 -21.19
C THR A 128 3.23 14.34 -20.27
N GLU A 129 4.48 14.80 -20.34
CA GLU A 129 5.57 14.35 -19.49
C GLU A 129 5.28 14.60 -18.01
N SER A 130 4.84 15.82 -17.67
CA SER A 130 4.51 16.20 -16.29
C SER A 130 3.34 15.38 -15.74
N GLU A 131 2.25 15.26 -16.50
CA GLU A 131 1.04 14.55 -16.08
C GLU A 131 1.25 13.05 -15.93
N ASN A 132 2.25 12.44 -16.59
CA ASN A 132 2.59 11.02 -16.42
C ASN A 132 2.93 10.65 -14.97
N LEU A 133 3.40 11.60 -14.15
CA LEU A 133 3.70 11.37 -12.74
C LEU A 133 2.48 10.88 -11.94
N SER A 134 1.28 11.31 -12.29
CA SER A 134 0.05 10.91 -11.59
C SER A 134 -0.89 10.02 -12.41
N LYS A 135 -0.41 9.41 -13.52
CA LYS A 135 -1.29 8.61 -14.38
C LYS A 135 -1.54 7.21 -13.85
N VAL A 136 -0.50 6.44 -13.55
CA VAL A 136 -0.62 5.01 -13.28
C VAL A 136 0.02 4.63 -11.95
N LEU A 137 -0.71 3.87 -11.14
CA LEU A 137 -0.21 3.25 -9.92
C LEU A 137 0.70 2.07 -10.25
N TYR A 138 1.90 2.02 -9.68
CA TYR A 138 2.91 0.98 -9.89
C TYR A 138 3.24 0.76 -11.37
N PRO A 139 3.83 1.77 -12.06
CA PRO A 139 4.33 1.56 -13.40
C PRO A 139 5.38 0.45 -13.42
N ASP A 140 5.54 -0.20 -14.56
CA ASP A 140 6.54 -1.26 -14.74
C ASP A 140 7.95 -0.69 -14.50
N ASP A 141 8.68 -1.28 -13.54
CA ASP A 141 10.03 -0.89 -13.13
C ASP A 141 11.12 -1.84 -13.62
N SER A 142 10.80 -2.70 -14.57
CA SER A 142 11.78 -3.54 -15.25
C SER A 142 12.78 -2.72 -16.08
N THR A 143 12.37 -1.53 -16.53
CA THR A 143 13.18 -0.59 -17.29
C THR A 143 13.75 0.55 -16.44
N LEU A 144 14.85 1.17 -16.89
CA LEU A 144 15.43 2.34 -16.20
C LEU A 144 14.45 3.53 -16.16
N ILE A 145 13.69 3.75 -17.24
CA ILE A 145 12.69 4.82 -17.34
C ILE A 145 11.55 4.59 -16.33
N GLY A 146 11.07 3.35 -16.23
CA GLY A 146 10.03 2.99 -15.25
C GLY A 146 10.50 3.15 -13.81
N ARG A 147 11.76 2.80 -13.51
CA ARG A 147 12.37 3.05 -12.18
C ARG A 147 12.48 4.54 -11.88
N GLU A 148 12.90 5.35 -12.85
CA GLU A 148 12.97 6.79 -12.70
C GLU A 148 11.58 7.39 -12.43
N LEU A 149 10.55 6.96 -13.17
CA LEU A 149 9.18 7.39 -12.95
C LEU A 149 8.70 7.06 -11.53
N ARG A 150 8.95 5.85 -11.02
CA ARG A 150 8.60 5.47 -9.65
C ARG A 150 9.29 6.33 -8.59
N LEU A 151 10.59 6.60 -8.76
CA LEU A 151 11.32 7.49 -7.85
C LEU A 151 10.74 8.91 -7.88
N LYS A 152 10.43 9.44 -9.07
CA LYS A 152 9.79 10.73 -9.25
C LYS A 152 8.39 10.78 -8.61
N GLN A 153 7.58 9.73 -8.74
CA GLN A 153 6.27 9.62 -8.10
C GLN A 153 6.38 9.71 -6.57
N GLN A 154 7.31 8.99 -5.97
CA GLN A 154 7.52 9.01 -4.51
C GLN A 154 7.92 10.41 -4.02
N TYR A 155 8.86 11.04 -4.70
CA TYR A 155 9.28 12.38 -4.32
C TYR A 155 8.19 13.42 -4.58
N PHE A 156 7.45 13.30 -5.66
CA PHE A 156 6.35 14.20 -6.04
C PHE A 156 5.35 14.39 -4.90
N PHE A 157 4.76 13.30 -4.40
CA PHE A 157 3.75 13.43 -3.35
C PHE A 157 4.34 13.80 -1.99
N VAL A 158 5.57 13.37 -1.70
CA VAL A 158 6.28 13.72 -0.47
C VAL A 158 6.55 15.22 -0.41
N SER A 159 7.13 15.77 -1.47
CA SER A 159 7.48 17.20 -1.54
C SER A 159 6.22 18.07 -1.46
N ALA A 160 5.16 17.75 -2.23
CA ALA A 160 3.90 18.46 -2.17
C ALA A 160 3.26 18.43 -0.77
N SER A 161 3.30 17.26 -0.12
CA SER A 161 2.72 17.08 1.22
C SER A 161 3.46 17.88 2.28
N LEU A 162 4.78 17.90 2.26
CA LEU A 162 5.56 18.69 3.21
C LEU A 162 5.43 20.19 2.97
N GLN A 163 5.31 20.62 1.71
CA GLN A 163 5.03 22.02 1.37
C GLN A 163 3.63 22.46 1.80
N ASP A 164 2.69 21.54 1.95
CA ASP A 164 1.36 21.80 2.51
C ASP A 164 1.37 21.83 4.06
N ILE A 165 2.11 20.92 4.70
CA ILE A 165 2.14 20.78 6.16
C ILE A 165 2.89 21.93 6.84
N LEU A 166 4.06 22.32 6.32
CA LEU A 166 4.91 23.32 6.94
C LEU A 166 4.25 24.71 7.07
N PRO A 167 3.62 25.29 6.03
CA PRO A 167 2.92 26.56 6.15
C PRO A 167 1.80 26.56 7.18
N GLN A 168 1.02 25.45 7.26
CA GLN A 168 -0.05 25.32 8.27
C GLN A 168 0.49 25.38 9.70
N PHE A 169 1.66 24.80 9.96
CA PHE A 169 2.32 24.95 11.24
C PHE A 169 2.80 26.40 11.49
N LEU A 170 3.37 27.03 10.47
CA LEU A 170 3.91 28.40 10.58
C LEU A 170 2.82 29.45 10.80
N GLU A 171 1.57 29.21 10.38
CA GLU A 171 0.43 30.08 10.66
C GLU A 171 0.22 30.29 12.18
N ALA A 172 0.56 29.29 12.99
CA ALA A 172 0.47 29.39 14.46
C ALA A 172 1.60 30.24 15.07
N GLN A 173 2.60 30.68 14.28
CA GLN A 173 3.77 31.47 14.73
C GLN A 173 4.56 30.80 15.88
N GLU A 174 4.51 29.47 15.97
CA GLU A 174 5.28 28.71 16.94
C GLU A 174 6.73 28.50 16.46
N PRO A 175 7.73 28.42 17.37
CA PRO A 175 9.10 28.11 16.99
C PRO A 175 9.22 26.69 16.43
N PHE A 176 10.13 26.46 15.49
CA PHE A 176 10.33 25.16 14.83
C PHE A 176 10.58 23.99 15.79
N ASP A 177 11.19 24.22 16.94
CA ASP A 177 11.43 23.19 17.96
C ASP A 177 10.15 22.53 18.46
N ARG A 178 9.00 23.22 18.32
CA ARG A 178 7.68 22.68 18.64
C ARG A 178 6.99 21.95 17.49
N PHE A 179 7.58 21.92 16.30
CA PHE A 179 7.02 21.24 15.14
C PHE A 179 6.68 19.76 15.45
N PRO A 180 7.56 18.95 16.07
CA PRO A 180 7.26 17.56 16.39
C PRO A 180 6.15 17.36 17.45
N GLU A 181 5.81 18.40 18.21
CA GLU A 181 4.70 18.36 19.19
C GLU A 181 3.34 18.58 18.51
N ARG A 182 3.33 19.21 17.35
CA ARG A 182 2.13 19.56 16.57
C ARG A 182 1.89 18.65 15.38
N VAL A 183 2.96 18.12 14.81
CA VAL A 183 2.95 17.35 13.57
C VAL A 183 3.61 16.00 13.78
N ALA A 184 2.85 14.93 13.57
CA ALA A 184 3.35 13.56 13.53
C ALA A 184 3.11 12.99 12.12
N ILE A 185 4.17 12.49 11.48
CA ILE A 185 4.10 11.95 10.11
C ILE A 185 4.44 10.47 10.15
N GLN A 186 3.48 9.63 9.73
CA GLN A 186 3.67 8.19 9.61
C GLN A 186 4.09 7.84 8.19
N LEU A 187 5.27 7.25 8.03
CA LEU A 187 5.75 6.70 6.77
C LEU A 187 5.14 5.31 6.56
N ASN A 188 4.23 5.21 5.60
CA ASN A 188 3.58 3.95 5.25
C ASN A 188 4.42 3.22 4.22
N ASP A 189 5.26 2.29 4.67
CA ASP A 189 6.34 1.64 3.93
C ASP A 189 7.51 2.59 3.62
N THR A 190 8.46 2.15 2.78
CA THR A 190 9.63 2.93 2.38
C THR A 190 9.34 3.94 1.28
N HIS A 191 8.17 3.85 0.61
CA HIS A 191 7.83 4.73 -0.50
C HIS A 191 7.91 6.23 -0.13
N PRO A 192 7.43 6.69 1.04
CA PRO A 192 7.59 8.07 1.48
C PRO A 192 8.89 8.36 2.25
N ALA A 193 9.85 7.44 2.35
CA ALA A 193 11.06 7.64 3.15
C ALA A 193 11.92 8.84 2.69
N ILE A 194 11.76 9.28 1.43
CA ILE A 194 12.37 10.52 0.91
C ILE A 194 11.87 11.77 1.69
N ALA A 195 10.78 11.67 2.44
CA ALA A 195 10.29 12.75 3.30
C ALA A 195 11.35 13.18 4.35
N ILE A 196 12.21 12.26 4.79
CA ILE A 196 13.27 12.56 5.75
C ILE A 196 14.27 13.58 5.15
N PRO A 197 14.95 13.30 4.03
CA PRO A 197 15.84 14.30 3.43
C PRO A 197 15.09 15.51 2.84
N GLU A 198 13.81 15.40 2.47
CA GLU A 198 13.04 16.56 2.01
C GLU A 198 12.71 17.52 3.15
N LEU A 199 12.29 17.02 4.32
CA LEU A 199 12.09 17.90 5.48
C LEU A 199 13.40 18.56 5.90
N MET A 200 14.51 17.81 5.91
CA MET A 200 15.84 18.38 6.14
C MET A 200 16.14 19.51 5.15
N ARG A 201 15.92 19.29 3.84
CA ARG A 201 16.14 20.31 2.82
C ARG A 201 15.31 21.56 3.06
N LEU A 202 14.04 21.40 3.38
CA LEU A 202 13.15 22.53 3.67
C LEU A 202 13.62 23.30 4.91
N LEU A 203 13.98 22.63 5.99
CA LEU A 203 14.46 23.26 7.20
C LEU A 203 15.82 23.96 7.01
N LEU A 204 16.76 23.32 6.30
CA LEU A 204 18.11 23.85 6.07
C LEU A 204 18.13 24.95 5.00
N ASP A 205 17.61 24.65 3.80
CA ASP A 205 17.82 25.48 2.61
C ASP A 205 16.77 26.58 2.49
N VAL A 206 15.52 26.34 2.96
CA VAL A 206 14.43 27.32 2.86
C VAL A 206 14.28 28.13 4.16
N HIS A 207 14.30 27.44 5.30
CA HIS A 207 14.09 28.11 6.60
C HIS A 207 15.37 28.45 7.33
N GLY A 208 16.51 28.00 6.84
CA GLY A 208 17.81 28.43 7.34
C GLY A 208 18.17 27.91 8.73
N LEU A 209 17.62 26.76 9.16
CA LEU A 209 17.99 26.13 10.42
C LEU A 209 19.40 25.53 10.37
N GLU A 210 20.02 25.37 11.54
CA GLU A 210 21.26 24.60 11.65
C GLU A 210 21.01 23.10 11.55
N TRP A 211 22.01 22.32 11.11
CA TRP A 211 21.87 20.88 10.86
C TRP A 211 21.32 20.11 12.06
N ASP A 212 21.89 20.34 13.25
CA ASP A 212 21.53 19.55 14.43
C ASP A 212 20.11 19.84 14.88
N GLN A 213 19.65 21.09 14.78
CA GLN A 213 18.26 21.47 15.05
C GLN A 213 17.32 20.85 14.02
N ALA A 214 17.61 20.97 12.72
CA ALA A 214 16.81 20.39 11.65
C ALA A 214 16.72 18.86 11.78
N TRP A 215 17.82 18.21 12.17
CA TRP A 215 17.86 16.76 12.35
C TRP A 215 17.04 16.29 13.57
N ASP A 216 17.13 17.00 14.70
CA ASP A 216 16.31 16.70 15.89
C ASP A 216 14.82 16.81 15.58
N ILE A 217 14.39 17.89 14.92
CA ILE A 217 13.03 18.09 14.48
C ILE A 217 12.59 16.95 13.56
N THR A 218 13.39 16.62 12.54
CA THR A 218 13.08 15.58 11.57
C THR A 218 12.87 14.22 12.25
N ARG A 219 13.80 13.80 13.08
CA ARG A 219 13.71 12.51 13.78
C ARG A 219 12.54 12.38 14.73
N ARG A 220 12.14 13.47 15.37
CA ARG A 220 11.00 13.50 16.29
C ARG A 220 9.66 13.58 15.58
N THR A 221 9.64 13.95 14.29
CA THR A 221 8.43 14.09 13.48
C THR A 221 8.01 12.78 12.82
N PHE A 222 8.97 11.97 12.35
CA PHE A 222 8.68 10.76 11.56
C PHE A 222 8.61 9.49 12.41
N ALA A 223 7.68 8.61 12.03
CA ALA A 223 7.66 7.20 12.41
C ALA A 223 7.49 6.34 11.15
N TYR A 224 7.98 5.11 11.17
CA TYR A 224 8.04 4.22 10.02
C TYR A 224 7.30 2.91 10.28
N THR A 225 6.40 2.52 9.36
CA THR A 225 5.75 1.23 9.34
C THR A 225 6.38 0.34 8.27
N ASN A 226 6.94 -0.79 8.68
CA ASN A 226 7.46 -1.82 7.76
C ASN A 226 6.36 -2.84 7.43
N HIS A 227 6.25 -3.23 6.15
CA HIS A 227 5.24 -4.16 5.65
C HIS A 227 5.81 -5.47 5.10
N THR A 228 7.13 -5.66 5.09
CA THR A 228 7.76 -6.86 4.52
C THR A 228 8.98 -7.32 5.31
N LEU A 229 9.19 -8.64 5.33
CA LEU A 229 10.40 -9.27 5.85
C LEU A 229 11.30 -9.83 4.73
N MET A 230 10.84 -9.76 3.47
CA MET A 230 11.58 -10.29 2.34
C MET A 230 12.67 -9.29 1.93
N PRO A 231 13.97 -9.63 2.04
CA PRO A 231 15.05 -8.70 1.71
C PRO A 231 14.99 -8.17 0.28
N GLU A 232 14.56 -9.01 -0.67
CA GLU A 232 14.38 -8.66 -2.08
C GLU A 232 13.26 -7.64 -2.33
N ALA A 233 12.33 -7.50 -1.38
CA ALA A 233 11.24 -6.53 -1.44
C ALA A 233 11.56 -5.22 -0.70
N LEU A 234 12.70 -5.14 0.00
CA LEU A 234 13.19 -3.89 0.59
C LEU A 234 13.72 -2.98 -0.51
N GLU A 235 13.13 -1.80 -0.61
CA GLU A 235 13.40 -0.87 -1.70
C GLU A 235 14.82 -0.30 -1.65
N MET A 236 15.50 -0.34 -2.79
CA MET A 236 16.83 0.21 -2.98
C MET A 236 16.92 0.97 -4.30
N TRP A 237 17.49 2.18 -4.27
CA TRP A 237 17.69 3.00 -5.46
C TRP A 237 19.15 3.09 -5.85
N PRO A 238 19.53 2.86 -7.13
CA PRO A 238 20.88 3.14 -7.61
C PRO A 238 21.27 4.59 -7.33
N VAL A 239 22.49 4.81 -6.84
CA VAL A 239 22.99 6.16 -6.48
C VAL A 239 23.01 7.08 -7.69
N ASP A 240 23.42 6.59 -8.86
CA ASP A 240 23.47 7.36 -10.11
C ASP A 240 22.07 7.83 -10.57
N LEU A 241 21.06 6.98 -10.43
CA LEU A 241 19.65 7.35 -10.66
C LEU A 241 19.21 8.43 -9.67
N PHE A 242 19.50 8.19 -8.39
CA PHE A 242 19.09 9.11 -7.32
C PHE A 242 19.78 10.48 -7.46
N GLU A 243 21.06 10.50 -7.82
CA GLU A 243 21.82 11.73 -8.07
C GLU A 243 21.26 12.53 -9.25
N ARG A 244 20.89 11.85 -10.35
CA ARG A 244 20.29 12.51 -11.51
C ARG A 244 18.93 13.12 -11.20
N VAL A 245 18.11 12.46 -10.41
CA VAL A 245 16.74 12.90 -10.11
C VAL A 245 16.67 13.86 -8.92
N LEU A 246 17.46 13.60 -7.86
CA LEU A 246 17.39 14.28 -6.56
C LEU A 246 18.79 14.59 -6.00
N PRO A 247 19.63 15.38 -6.70
CA PRO A 247 21.03 15.61 -6.32
C PRO A 247 21.18 16.24 -4.93
N ARG A 248 20.27 17.13 -4.53
CA ARG A 248 20.33 17.76 -3.20
C ARG A 248 20.02 16.76 -2.09
N HIS A 249 19.00 15.92 -2.28
CA HIS A 249 18.61 14.90 -1.30
C HIS A 249 19.70 13.85 -1.12
N LEU A 250 20.37 13.45 -2.20
CA LEU A 250 21.51 12.53 -2.10
C LEU A 250 22.61 13.06 -1.17
N ARG A 251 22.95 14.34 -1.28
CA ARG A 251 23.95 14.97 -0.40
C ARG A 251 23.51 14.98 1.07
N ILE A 252 22.23 15.26 1.31
CA ILE A 252 21.66 15.19 2.66
C ILE A 252 21.70 13.75 3.20
N ILE A 253 21.36 12.75 2.37
CA ILE A 253 21.43 11.33 2.75
C ILE A 253 22.88 10.92 3.09
N TYR A 254 23.87 11.36 2.32
CA TYR A 254 25.27 11.08 2.63
C TYR A 254 25.68 11.66 3.99
N GLU A 255 25.28 12.88 4.30
CA GLU A 255 25.60 13.50 5.60
C GLU A 255 24.87 12.79 6.76
N ILE A 256 23.58 12.42 6.57
CA ILE A 256 22.84 11.62 7.55
C ILE A 256 23.57 10.28 7.78
N ASN A 257 23.96 9.60 6.70
CA ASN A 257 24.66 8.32 6.78
C ASN A 257 26.01 8.44 7.49
N HIS A 258 26.78 9.47 7.16
CA HIS A 258 28.08 9.73 7.79
C HIS A 258 27.94 9.88 9.32
N ARG A 259 27.06 10.79 9.77
CA ARG A 259 26.84 11.04 11.20
C ARG A 259 26.27 9.82 11.92
N PHE A 260 25.38 9.08 11.27
CA PHE A 260 24.83 7.85 11.82
C PHE A 260 25.90 6.76 11.98
N LEU A 261 26.76 6.54 10.98
CA LEU A 261 27.83 5.55 11.05
C LEU A 261 28.90 5.92 12.09
N GLU A 262 29.15 7.21 12.34
CA GLU A 262 29.98 7.65 13.46
C GLU A 262 29.38 7.25 14.82
N GLN A 263 28.05 7.35 14.97
CA GLN A 263 27.36 6.87 16.17
C GLN A 263 27.50 5.35 16.34
N VAL A 264 27.30 4.58 15.25
CA VAL A 264 27.46 3.11 15.27
C VAL A 264 28.89 2.72 15.61
N ARG A 265 29.91 3.39 15.02
CA ARG A 265 31.32 3.13 15.28
C ARG A 265 31.69 3.35 16.75
N ARG A 266 31.13 4.40 17.38
CA ARG A 266 31.36 4.65 18.82
C ARG A 266 30.71 3.59 19.70
N ALA A 267 29.50 3.11 19.33
CA ALA A 267 28.78 2.08 20.07
C ALA A 267 29.39 0.68 19.90
N HIS A 268 30.01 0.40 18.74
CA HIS A 268 30.56 -0.91 18.36
C HIS A 268 31.93 -0.75 17.68
N PRO A 269 33.00 -0.42 18.44
CA PRO A 269 34.32 -0.21 17.87
C PRO A 269 34.85 -1.48 17.19
N GLY A 270 35.36 -1.37 15.96
CA GLY A 270 35.99 -2.46 15.20
C GLY A 270 34.99 -3.43 14.52
N ASP A 271 33.70 -3.19 14.59
CA ASP A 271 32.67 -4.02 13.89
C ASP A 271 32.34 -3.39 12.52
N ASP A 272 33.26 -3.50 11.57
CA ASP A 272 33.10 -2.96 10.21
C ASP A 272 31.97 -3.67 9.44
N ALA A 273 31.71 -4.95 9.73
CA ALA A 273 30.62 -5.70 9.12
C ALA A 273 29.25 -5.13 9.53
N ARG A 274 29.11 -4.72 10.79
CA ARG A 274 27.90 -4.03 11.27
C ARG A 274 27.73 -2.67 10.63
N LEU A 275 28.81 -1.89 10.51
CA LEU A 275 28.78 -0.60 9.80
C LEU A 275 28.28 -0.78 8.37
N ALA A 276 28.76 -1.80 7.64
CA ALA A 276 28.32 -2.10 6.28
C ALA A 276 26.83 -2.47 6.21
N ARG A 277 26.33 -3.29 7.16
CA ARG A 277 24.90 -3.68 7.19
C ARG A 277 23.98 -2.52 7.56
N MET A 278 24.39 -1.66 8.48
CA MET A 278 23.58 -0.54 8.96
C MET A 278 23.66 0.69 8.06
N SER A 279 24.68 0.79 7.18
CA SER A 279 24.81 1.92 6.25
C SER A 279 23.56 2.12 5.39
N ILE A 280 23.12 3.37 5.26
CA ILE A 280 22.07 3.78 4.33
C ILE A 280 22.52 3.59 2.88
N VAL A 281 23.84 3.72 2.63
CA VAL A 281 24.45 3.50 1.31
C VAL A 281 25.05 2.11 1.28
N GLY A 282 24.44 1.21 0.52
CA GLY A 282 24.99 -0.12 0.25
C GLY A 282 25.96 -0.08 -0.92
N GLU A 283 27.03 -0.87 -0.85
CA GLU A 283 28.10 -0.91 -1.88
C GLU A 283 28.11 -2.23 -2.67
N GLU A 284 27.46 -3.27 -2.17
CA GLU A 284 27.40 -4.58 -2.81
C GLU A 284 26.60 -4.54 -4.12
N GLY A 285 27.21 -5.00 -5.22
CA GLY A 285 26.55 -5.02 -6.54
C GLY A 285 26.28 -3.63 -7.15
N GLY A 286 27.06 -2.61 -6.73
CA GLY A 286 26.89 -1.20 -7.10
C GLY A 286 26.25 -0.38 -5.98
N ARG A 287 26.60 0.90 -5.92
CA ARG A 287 26.12 1.80 -4.86
C ARG A 287 24.61 2.00 -4.93
N ARG A 288 23.91 1.73 -3.83
CA ARG A 288 22.45 1.87 -3.72
C ARG A 288 22.05 2.53 -2.40
N ILE A 289 21.00 3.34 -2.44
CA ILE A 289 20.36 3.89 -1.24
C ILE A 289 19.37 2.86 -0.71
N ARG A 290 19.57 2.39 0.52
CA ARG A 290 18.71 1.45 1.25
C ARG A 290 17.60 2.23 1.95
N MET A 291 16.41 2.27 1.37
CA MET A 291 15.34 3.14 1.85
C MET A 291 14.81 2.73 3.23
N ALA A 292 14.80 1.44 3.56
CA ALA A 292 14.42 0.98 4.90
C ALA A 292 15.42 1.47 5.97
N ASN A 293 16.72 1.44 5.68
CA ASN A 293 17.75 1.96 6.59
C ASN A 293 17.57 3.46 6.81
N LEU A 294 17.31 4.23 5.75
CA LEU A 294 17.00 5.67 5.84
C LEU A 294 15.77 5.91 6.71
N ALA A 295 14.68 5.17 6.48
CA ALA A 295 13.44 5.28 7.23
C ALA A 295 13.65 5.00 8.74
N ILE A 296 14.43 3.96 9.09
CA ILE A 296 14.72 3.61 10.48
C ILE A 296 15.59 4.68 11.15
N VAL A 297 16.61 5.17 10.46
CA VAL A 297 17.54 6.18 11.02
C VAL A 297 16.81 7.51 11.27
N GLY A 298 15.93 7.90 10.36
CA GLY A 298 15.20 9.17 10.42
C GLY A 298 13.89 9.14 11.21
N SER A 299 13.52 8.01 11.83
CA SER A 299 12.27 7.87 12.57
C SER A 299 12.50 7.63 14.06
N HIS A 300 11.60 8.16 14.91
CA HIS A 300 11.64 7.90 16.35
C HIS A 300 11.08 6.52 16.70
N HIS A 301 10.10 6.02 15.94
CA HIS A 301 9.55 4.66 16.10
C HIS A 301 9.48 3.93 14.77
N VAL A 302 9.64 2.60 14.86
CA VAL A 302 9.52 1.66 13.74
C VAL A 302 8.57 0.55 14.17
N ASN A 303 7.46 0.37 13.48
CA ASN A 303 6.54 -0.70 13.81
C ASN A 303 6.45 -1.77 12.73
N GLY A 304 6.30 -3.01 13.19
CA GLY A 304 5.75 -4.10 12.39
C GLY A 304 4.22 -4.13 12.50
N VAL A 305 3.58 -4.92 11.64
CA VAL A 305 2.11 -4.93 11.44
C VAL A 305 1.41 -6.15 12.01
N SER A 306 2.14 -7.02 12.70
CA SER A 306 1.66 -8.11 13.55
C SER A 306 2.75 -8.46 14.57
N ARG A 307 2.39 -9.17 15.65
CA ARG A 307 3.38 -9.59 16.66
C ARG A 307 4.50 -10.42 16.05
N LEU A 308 4.16 -11.48 15.30
CA LEU A 308 5.15 -12.33 14.64
C LEU A 308 6.05 -11.54 13.70
N HIS A 309 5.47 -10.64 12.88
CA HIS A 309 6.23 -9.78 11.98
C HIS A 309 7.20 -8.88 12.76
N SER A 310 6.72 -8.23 13.81
CA SER A 310 7.55 -7.35 14.65
C SER A 310 8.70 -8.09 15.32
N ASP A 311 8.46 -9.31 15.81
CA ASP A 311 9.48 -10.13 16.42
C ASP A 311 10.54 -10.61 15.41
N LEU A 312 10.11 -11.05 14.22
CA LEU A 312 11.04 -11.43 13.13
C LEU A 312 11.83 -10.21 12.60
N MET A 313 11.20 -9.04 12.53
CA MET A 313 11.86 -7.79 12.16
C MET A 313 12.99 -7.44 13.13
N ARG A 314 12.75 -7.53 14.45
CA ARG A 314 13.74 -7.28 15.51
C ARG A 314 14.87 -8.31 15.52
N GLN A 315 14.55 -9.58 15.27
CA GLN A 315 15.50 -10.69 15.40
C GLN A 315 16.33 -10.95 14.14
N ARG A 316 15.83 -10.56 12.96
CA ARG A 316 16.45 -10.91 11.68
C ARG A 316 16.76 -9.71 10.82
N VAL A 317 15.74 -9.03 10.28
CA VAL A 317 15.92 -8.04 9.21
C VAL A 317 16.61 -6.77 9.72
N PHE A 318 16.24 -6.31 10.92
CA PHE A 318 16.75 -5.08 11.52
C PHE A 318 17.39 -5.30 12.90
N ALA A 319 17.96 -6.50 13.11
CA ALA A 319 18.54 -6.89 14.40
C ALA A 319 19.61 -5.90 14.91
N ASP A 320 20.49 -5.42 14.03
CA ASP A 320 21.53 -4.45 14.39
C ASP A 320 20.93 -3.09 14.81
N PHE A 321 19.89 -2.63 14.13
CA PHE A 321 19.18 -1.39 14.49
C PHE A 321 18.41 -1.54 15.81
N HIS A 322 17.77 -2.70 16.02
CA HIS A 322 17.10 -3.00 17.27
C HIS A 322 18.09 -3.07 18.45
N ALA A 323 19.28 -3.68 18.25
CA ALA A 323 20.30 -3.70 19.27
C ALA A 323 20.82 -2.30 19.65
N LEU A 324 20.85 -1.36 18.70
CA LEU A 324 21.27 0.02 18.93
C LEU A 324 20.16 0.87 19.61
N ARG A 325 18.88 0.64 19.27
CA ARG A 325 17.72 1.40 19.77
C ARG A 325 16.51 0.48 19.99
N PRO A 326 16.54 -0.39 21.01
CA PRO A 326 15.45 -1.38 21.22
C PRO A 326 14.09 -0.74 21.46
N GLU A 327 14.03 0.41 22.12
CA GLU A 327 12.82 1.16 22.43
C GLU A 327 12.10 1.71 21.19
N ALA A 328 12.81 1.92 20.09
CA ALA A 328 12.23 2.43 18.87
C ALA A 328 11.35 1.39 18.12
N PHE A 329 11.54 0.09 18.41
CA PHE A 329 10.86 -0.98 17.71
C PHE A 329 9.61 -1.46 18.45
N VAL A 330 8.45 -1.20 17.89
CA VAL A 330 7.14 -1.52 18.48
C VAL A 330 6.32 -2.44 17.58
N ASN A 331 5.25 -3.02 18.13
CA ASN A 331 4.25 -3.74 17.35
C ASN A 331 2.94 -2.96 17.33
N ILE A 332 2.42 -2.69 16.14
CA ILE A 332 1.07 -2.17 15.93
C ILE A 332 0.38 -3.11 14.94
N THR A 333 -0.42 -4.03 15.44
CA THR A 333 -1.14 -5.00 14.61
C THR A 333 -2.15 -4.28 13.73
N ASN A 334 -2.20 -4.65 12.43
CA ASN A 334 -3.19 -4.16 11.50
C ASN A 334 -4.61 -4.48 11.98
N GLY A 335 -5.57 -3.73 11.48
CA GLY A 335 -6.99 -3.95 11.68
C GLY A 335 -7.79 -3.64 10.42
N VAL A 336 -9.08 -3.90 10.48
CA VAL A 336 -10.04 -3.56 9.43
C VAL A 336 -11.25 -2.88 10.05
N THR A 337 -11.87 -1.96 9.29
CA THR A 337 -13.06 -1.28 9.81
C THR A 337 -14.29 -2.21 9.81
N PRO A 338 -14.97 -2.39 10.97
CA PRO A 338 -16.19 -3.21 11.03
C PRO A 338 -17.35 -2.55 10.29
N ARG A 339 -17.33 -1.24 10.10
CA ARG A 339 -18.38 -0.50 9.39
C ARG A 339 -18.47 -0.93 7.93
N ARG A 340 -17.36 -1.02 7.20
CA ARG A 340 -17.36 -1.53 5.83
C ARG A 340 -17.47 -3.05 5.78
N TRP A 341 -16.63 -3.76 6.54
CA TRP A 341 -16.41 -5.20 6.35
C TRP A 341 -17.39 -6.11 7.08
N LEU A 342 -18.18 -5.58 8.03
CA LEU A 342 -19.26 -6.31 8.68
C LEU A 342 -20.60 -5.59 8.49
N HIS A 343 -20.74 -4.34 8.92
CA HIS A 343 -22.01 -3.63 8.89
C HIS A 343 -22.54 -3.41 7.47
N HIS A 344 -21.69 -2.92 6.55
CA HIS A 344 -22.06 -2.64 5.16
C HIS A 344 -22.06 -3.90 4.29
N ALA A 345 -20.99 -4.70 4.35
CA ALA A 345 -20.81 -5.85 3.46
C ALA A 345 -21.78 -7.01 3.78
N ASN A 346 -22.20 -7.14 5.05
CA ASN A 346 -23.08 -8.22 5.53
C ASN A 346 -24.27 -7.68 6.34
N PRO A 347 -25.22 -6.98 5.69
CA PRO A 347 -26.35 -6.35 6.39
C PRO A 347 -27.25 -7.35 7.12
N GLY A 348 -27.39 -8.59 6.63
CA GLY A 348 -28.13 -9.64 7.31
C GLY A 348 -27.51 -10.02 8.65
N LEU A 349 -26.19 -10.22 8.69
CA LEU A 349 -25.47 -10.49 9.94
C LEU A 349 -25.47 -9.27 10.86
N ALA A 350 -25.29 -8.07 10.32
CA ALA A 350 -25.36 -6.83 11.10
C ALA A 350 -26.71 -6.67 11.79
N SER A 351 -27.83 -6.94 11.09
CA SER A 351 -29.16 -6.92 11.65
C SER A 351 -29.37 -7.98 12.73
N LEU A 352 -28.86 -9.21 12.50
CA LEU A 352 -28.92 -10.29 13.48
C LEU A 352 -28.17 -9.94 14.77
N ILE A 353 -26.97 -9.38 14.66
CA ILE A 353 -26.15 -8.92 15.80
C ILE A 353 -26.88 -7.80 16.53
N THR A 354 -27.28 -6.75 15.82
CA THR A 354 -27.93 -5.57 16.39
C THR A 354 -29.22 -5.95 17.12
N GLY A 355 -30.00 -6.90 16.60
CA GLY A 355 -31.20 -7.40 17.25
C GLY A 355 -30.95 -8.14 18.56
N GLN A 356 -29.72 -8.62 18.83
CA GLN A 356 -29.36 -9.32 20.07
C GLN A 356 -28.69 -8.41 21.10
N ILE A 357 -27.81 -7.52 20.68
CA ILE A 357 -26.93 -6.77 21.60
C ILE A 357 -27.02 -5.24 21.46
N GLY A 358 -27.88 -4.73 20.56
CA GLY A 358 -27.96 -3.30 20.25
C GLY A 358 -26.94 -2.87 19.18
N PRO A 359 -26.93 -1.59 18.77
CA PRO A 359 -26.11 -1.07 17.65
C PRO A 359 -24.68 -0.67 18.03
N ASP A 360 -24.31 -0.61 19.29
CA ASP A 360 -23.06 -0.02 19.78
C ASP A 360 -21.81 -0.76 19.29
N TRP A 361 -21.92 -2.03 18.92
CA TRP A 361 -20.82 -2.83 18.36
C TRP A 361 -20.21 -2.23 17.07
N VAL A 362 -20.95 -1.39 16.36
CA VAL A 362 -20.48 -0.78 15.10
C VAL A 362 -19.28 0.14 15.34
N SER A 363 -19.21 0.77 16.50
CA SER A 363 -18.08 1.61 16.93
C SER A 363 -17.24 1.01 18.06
N ASP A 364 -17.78 0.03 18.79
CA ASP A 364 -17.09 -0.68 19.87
C ASP A 364 -17.21 -2.21 19.70
N LEU A 365 -16.21 -2.81 19.01
CA LEU A 365 -16.17 -4.25 18.79
C LEU A 365 -16.12 -5.09 20.07
N GLY A 366 -15.75 -4.53 21.21
CA GLY A 366 -15.78 -5.21 22.50
C GLY A 366 -17.19 -5.72 22.86
N GLN A 367 -18.23 -5.04 22.36
CA GLN A 367 -19.62 -5.44 22.56
C GLN A 367 -19.97 -6.81 21.94
N LEU A 368 -19.22 -7.25 20.91
CA LEU A 368 -19.47 -8.56 20.27
C LEU A 368 -19.28 -9.74 21.25
N THR A 369 -18.54 -9.58 22.34
CA THR A 369 -18.43 -10.61 23.39
C THR A 369 -19.76 -11.00 23.99
N ARG A 370 -20.77 -10.09 23.96
CA ARG A 370 -22.13 -10.32 24.43
C ARG A 370 -22.90 -11.33 23.56
N LEU A 371 -22.38 -11.69 22.38
CA LEU A 371 -22.96 -12.74 21.52
C LEU A 371 -22.60 -14.16 21.99
N ALA A 372 -21.55 -14.34 22.81
CA ALA A 372 -21.10 -15.67 23.21
C ALA A 372 -22.25 -16.56 23.76
N PRO A 373 -23.14 -16.09 24.66
CA PRO A 373 -24.26 -16.92 25.12
C PRO A 373 -25.30 -17.25 24.03
N GLN A 374 -25.37 -16.47 22.96
CA GLN A 374 -26.30 -16.69 21.86
C GLN A 374 -25.89 -17.90 21.00
N ALA A 375 -24.59 -18.23 20.96
CA ALA A 375 -24.06 -19.37 20.20
C ALA A 375 -24.65 -20.72 20.67
N GLU A 376 -25.10 -20.81 21.93
CA GLU A 376 -25.75 -22.02 22.47
C GLU A 376 -27.24 -22.11 22.10
N ARG A 377 -27.85 -21.05 21.57
CA ARG A 377 -29.28 -21.01 21.25
C ARG A 377 -29.55 -21.54 19.83
N PRO A 378 -30.34 -22.62 19.68
CA PRO A 378 -30.59 -23.21 18.36
C PRO A 378 -31.21 -22.23 17.35
N GLU A 379 -32.12 -21.35 17.82
CA GLU A 379 -32.76 -20.37 16.96
C GLU A 379 -31.80 -19.32 16.41
N PHE A 380 -30.82 -18.90 17.23
CA PHE A 380 -29.79 -17.99 16.79
C PHE A 380 -28.86 -18.64 15.75
N ARG A 381 -28.45 -19.88 15.99
CA ARG A 381 -27.63 -20.65 15.02
C ARG A 381 -28.35 -20.85 13.69
N ALA A 382 -29.66 -21.19 13.72
CA ALA A 382 -30.45 -21.34 12.51
C ALA A 382 -30.47 -20.03 11.69
N ARG A 383 -30.79 -18.92 12.33
CA ARG A 383 -30.77 -17.58 11.68
C ARG A 383 -29.41 -17.18 11.15
N PHE A 384 -28.33 -17.51 11.88
CA PHE A 384 -26.96 -17.27 11.41
C PHE A 384 -26.65 -18.06 10.13
N LEU A 385 -27.07 -19.32 10.06
CA LEU A 385 -26.90 -20.17 8.87
C LEU A 385 -27.76 -19.69 7.70
N ASP A 386 -28.97 -19.17 7.96
CA ASP A 386 -29.83 -18.56 6.92
C ASP A 386 -29.15 -17.34 6.30
N VAL A 387 -28.57 -16.44 7.13
CA VAL A 387 -27.80 -15.28 6.64
C VAL A 387 -26.60 -15.74 5.79
N LYS A 388 -25.89 -16.78 6.23
CA LYS A 388 -24.76 -17.34 5.46
C LYS A 388 -25.25 -17.87 4.10
N ARG A 389 -26.34 -18.62 4.08
CA ARG A 389 -26.94 -19.16 2.84
C ARG A 389 -27.36 -18.03 1.88
N GLU A 390 -27.98 -16.98 2.37
CA GLU A 390 -28.34 -15.80 1.56
C GLU A 390 -27.11 -15.15 0.91
N ASN A 391 -26.03 -14.99 1.67
CA ASN A 391 -24.77 -14.46 1.14
C ASN A 391 -24.17 -15.39 0.07
N LYS A 392 -24.23 -16.70 0.26
CA LYS A 392 -23.76 -17.68 -0.73
C LYS A 392 -24.60 -17.66 -2.01
N GLN A 393 -25.91 -17.52 -1.91
CA GLN A 393 -26.81 -17.35 -3.05
C GLN A 393 -26.52 -16.05 -3.81
N ARG A 394 -26.22 -14.96 -3.08
CA ARG A 394 -25.80 -13.68 -3.67
C ARG A 394 -24.51 -13.85 -4.45
N LEU A 395 -23.51 -14.51 -3.87
CA LEU A 395 -22.21 -14.76 -4.52
C LEU A 395 -22.35 -15.73 -5.70
N LYS A 396 -23.18 -16.77 -5.61
CA LYS A 396 -23.48 -17.70 -6.72
C LYS A 396 -23.95 -16.94 -7.98
N ARG A 397 -24.83 -15.95 -7.82
CA ARG A 397 -25.28 -15.10 -8.94
C ARG A 397 -24.12 -14.34 -9.58
N LEU A 398 -23.25 -13.72 -8.76
CA LEU A 398 -22.07 -13.02 -9.24
C LEU A 398 -21.10 -13.96 -10.00
N ILE A 399 -20.86 -15.16 -9.46
CA ILE A 399 -20.00 -16.17 -10.08
C ILE A 399 -20.57 -16.53 -11.46
N ARG A 400 -21.84 -16.87 -11.53
CA ARG A 400 -22.50 -17.22 -12.80
C ARG A 400 -22.43 -16.10 -13.83
N GLU A 401 -22.64 -14.86 -13.39
CA GLU A 401 -22.59 -13.67 -14.25
C GLU A 401 -21.18 -13.42 -14.81
N ARG A 402 -20.14 -13.60 -13.98
CA ARG A 402 -18.75 -13.27 -14.32
C ARG A 402 -18.00 -14.40 -15.01
N THR A 403 -18.38 -15.65 -14.76
CA THR A 403 -17.60 -16.82 -15.18
C THR A 403 -18.40 -17.84 -15.97
N GLY A 404 -19.73 -17.74 -15.99
CA GLY A 404 -20.61 -18.74 -16.58
C GLY A 404 -20.75 -20.04 -15.76
N VAL A 405 -20.00 -20.19 -14.65
CA VAL A 405 -20.04 -21.40 -13.83
C VAL A 405 -21.20 -21.35 -12.85
N ASP A 406 -22.02 -22.40 -12.83
CA ASP A 406 -23.01 -22.60 -11.79
C ASP A 406 -22.39 -23.39 -10.63
N VAL A 407 -22.62 -22.93 -9.40
CA VAL A 407 -22.07 -23.53 -8.18
C VAL A 407 -23.20 -23.90 -7.21
N ASN A 408 -23.00 -24.95 -6.45
CA ASN A 408 -23.92 -25.37 -5.41
C ASN A 408 -23.70 -24.53 -4.15
N GLU A 409 -24.70 -23.75 -3.72
CA GLU A 409 -24.65 -22.91 -2.51
C GLU A 409 -24.56 -23.72 -1.21
N ASP A 410 -24.90 -25.00 -1.22
CA ASP A 410 -24.75 -25.89 -0.07
C ASP A 410 -23.34 -26.50 0.01
N SER A 411 -22.49 -26.36 -1.03
CA SER A 411 -21.10 -26.76 -0.97
C SER A 411 -20.28 -25.83 -0.05
N MET A 412 -19.19 -26.32 0.53
CA MET A 412 -18.24 -25.48 1.27
C MET A 412 -17.58 -24.46 0.33
N PHE A 413 -17.76 -23.17 0.59
CA PHE A 413 -17.06 -22.11 -0.15
C PHE A 413 -15.68 -21.88 0.46
N ASP A 414 -14.66 -22.40 -0.23
CA ASP A 414 -13.25 -22.35 0.10
C ASP A 414 -12.58 -21.21 -0.68
N VAL A 415 -12.13 -20.18 0.02
CA VAL A 415 -11.82 -18.87 -0.58
C VAL A 415 -10.36 -18.49 -0.41
N GLN A 416 -9.67 -18.20 -1.52
CA GLN A 416 -8.35 -17.59 -1.55
C GLN A 416 -8.34 -16.33 -2.43
N VAL A 417 -8.62 -15.18 -1.83
CA VAL A 417 -8.73 -13.89 -2.53
C VAL A 417 -7.65 -12.91 -2.04
N LYS A 418 -6.64 -12.77 -2.86
CA LYS A 418 -5.45 -11.94 -2.60
C LYS A 418 -4.62 -11.80 -3.88
N ARG A 419 -3.67 -10.85 -3.94
CA ARG A 419 -2.75 -10.74 -5.08
C ARG A 419 -2.11 -12.10 -5.38
N ILE A 420 -1.95 -12.44 -6.66
CA ILE A 420 -1.29 -13.68 -7.06
C ILE A 420 0.22 -13.50 -6.89
N HIS A 421 0.82 -14.38 -6.10
CA HIS A 421 2.25 -14.32 -5.80
C HIS A 421 2.76 -15.68 -5.32
N GLU A 422 4.01 -16.04 -5.64
CA GLU A 422 4.59 -17.33 -5.25
C GLU A 422 4.52 -17.57 -3.74
N TYR A 423 4.90 -16.57 -2.90
CA TYR A 423 4.88 -16.75 -1.45
C TYR A 423 3.49 -16.95 -0.84
N LYS A 424 2.42 -16.47 -1.52
CA LYS A 424 1.01 -16.66 -1.10
C LYS A 424 0.48 -18.05 -1.43
N ARG A 425 1.20 -18.79 -2.26
CA ARG A 425 1.03 -20.21 -2.58
C ARG A 425 -0.34 -20.59 -3.17
N GLN A 426 -0.90 -19.76 -4.05
CA GLN A 426 -2.07 -20.17 -4.84
C GLN A 426 -1.80 -21.46 -5.62
N LEU A 427 -0.56 -21.68 -6.08
CA LEU A 427 -0.15 -22.93 -6.72
C LEU A 427 -0.39 -24.15 -5.80
N LEU A 428 -0.10 -24.04 -4.50
CA LEU A 428 -0.38 -25.13 -3.53
C LEU A 428 -1.88 -25.43 -3.45
N ASN A 429 -2.74 -24.39 -3.47
CA ASN A 429 -4.19 -24.58 -3.49
C ASN A 429 -4.66 -25.26 -4.79
N VAL A 430 -4.09 -24.91 -5.93
CA VAL A 430 -4.39 -25.60 -7.20
C VAL A 430 -4.00 -27.07 -7.15
N LEU A 431 -2.85 -27.40 -6.58
CA LEU A 431 -2.41 -28.80 -6.37
C LEU A 431 -3.36 -29.55 -5.42
N HIS A 432 -3.88 -28.89 -4.39
CA HIS A 432 -4.94 -29.44 -3.53
C HIS A 432 -6.23 -29.73 -4.33
N VAL A 433 -6.66 -28.82 -5.21
CA VAL A 433 -7.82 -29.06 -6.11
C VAL A 433 -7.57 -30.30 -6.98
N VAL A 434 -6.40 -30.42 -7.62
CA VAL A 434 -6.03 -31.57 -8.44
C VAL A 434 -6.03 -32.87 -7.62
N THR A 435 -5.53 -32.83 -6.39
CA THR A 435 -5.54 -33.98 -5.48
C THR A 435 -6.97 -34.42 -5.15
N ARG A 436 -7.87 -33.47 -4.88
CA ARG A 436 -9.29 -33.77 -4.63
C ARG A 436 -9.97 -34.34 -5.86
N TYR A 437 -9.71 -33.74 -7.02
CA TYR A 437 -10.22 -34.23 -8.32
C TYR A 437 -9.84 -35.70 -8.55
N ASN A 438 -8.57 -36.05 -8.38
CA ASN A 438 -8.10 -37.42 -8.54
C ASN A 438 -8.78 -38.40 -7.56
N ARG A 439 -8.94 -38.01 -6.28
CA ARG A 439 -9.65 -38.83 -5.29
C ARG A 439 -11.10 -39.07 -5.66
N ILE A 440 -11.81 -38.05 -6.16
CA ILE A 440 -13.19 -38.21 -6.62
C ILE A 440 -13.25 -39.18 -7.82
N ARG A 441 -12.34 -39.02 -8.80
CA ARG A 441 -12.23 -39.90 -9.96
C ARG A 441 -11.95 -41.37 -9.59
N GLU A 442 -11.23 -41.59 -8.51
CA GLU A 442 -10.91 -42.92 -7.97
C GLU A 442 -12.01 -43.48 -7.03
N GLY A 443 -13.10 -42.77 -6.85
CA GLY A 443 -14.21 -43.15 -5.96
C GLY A 443 -13.87 -43.05 -4.47
N ARG A 444 -12.79 -42.40 -4.09
CA ARG A 444 -12.36 -42.19 -2.69
C ARG A 444 -13.05 -40.96 -2.09
N LEU A 445 -14.29 -41.14 -1.64
CA LEU A 445 -15.16 -40.05 -1.17
C LEU A 445 -15.26 -39.95 0.36
N ASP A 446 -14.62 -40.85 1.11
CA ASP A 446 -14.72 -40.90 2.57
C ASP A 446 -14.29 -39.58 3.21
N GLY A 447 -15.20 -38.98 4.02
CA GLY A 447 -14.99 -37.70 4.68
C GLY A 447 -14.97 -36.47 3.74
N MET A 448 -15.27 -36.63 2.46
CA MET A 448 -15.36 -35.51 1.51
C MET A 448 -16.73 -34.87 1.56
N VAL A 449 -16.75 -33.54 1.56
CA VAL A 449 -17.95 -32.73 1.39
C VAL A 449 -17.87 -31.97 0.05
N PRO A 450 -19.03 -31.66 -0.58
CA PRO A 450 -19.05 -30.79 -1.75
C PRO A 450 -18.30 -29.48 -1.48
N ARG A 451 -17.47 -29.06 -2.42
CA ARG A 451 -16.59 -27.88 -2.25
C ARG A 451 -16.54 -27.05 -3.51
N THR A 452 -16.70 -25.75 -3.34
CA THR A 452 -16.43 -24.75 -4.37
C THR A 452 -15.19 -23.94 -3.96
N VAL A 453 -14.09 -24.15 -4.67
CA VAL A 453 -12.85 -23.38 -4.46
C VAL A 453 -12.92 -22.10 -5.27
N ILE A 454 -12.83 -20.96 -4.60
CA ILE A 454 -12.97 -19.63 -5.19
C ILE A 454 -11.62 -18.91 -5.06
N ILE A 455 -10.96 -18.67 -6.19
CA ILE A 455 -9.72 -17.91 -6.26
C ILE A 455 -10.00 -16.58 -6.96
N SER A 456 -9.42 -15.51 -6.48
CA SER A 456 -9.46 -14.21 -7.14
C SER A 456 -8.25 -13.38 -6.76
N GLY A 457 -7.72 -12.60 -7.72
CA GLY A 457 -6.57 -11.75 -7.49
C GLY A 457 -5.90 -11.32 -8.78
N LYS A 458 -5.18 -10.20 -8.71
CA LYS A 458 -4.41 -9.66 -9.83
C LYS A 458 -2.94 -10.06 -9.66
N ALA A 459 -2.29 -10.47 -10.75
CA ALA A 459 -0.84 -10.59 -10.84
C ALA A 459 -0.25 -9.23 -11.25
N ALA A 460 0.92 -8.86 -10.72
CA ALA A 460 1.62 -7.67 -11.20
C ALA A 460 1.92 -7.81 -12.71
N PRO A 461 1.80 -6.74 -13.53
CA PRO A 461 1.93 -6.83 -14.99
C PRO A 461 3.22 -7.49 -15.47
N GLY A 462 4.36 -7.19 -14.86
CA GLY A 462 5.67 -7.78 -15.16
C GLY A 462 5.93 -9.15 -14.53
N TYR A 463 5.03 -9.67 -13.68
CA TYR A 463 5.26 -10.91 -12.95
C TYR A 463 4.76 -12.13 -13.72
N TRP A 464 5.56 -12.56 -14.68
CA TRP A 464 5.25 -13.66 -15.60
C TRP A 464 4.80 -14.95 -14.88
N PHE A 465 5.50 -15.38 -13.82
CA PHE A 465 5.16 -16.62 -13.12
C PHE A 465 3.79 -16.55 -12.44
N ALA A 466 3.45 -15.43 -11.83
CA ALA A 466 2.11 -15.22 -11.27
C ALA A 466 1.00 -15.25 -12.33
N LYS A 467 1.27 -14.74 -13.54
CA LYS A 467 0.35 -14.87 -14.69
C LYS A 467 0.18 -16.31 -15.14
N LEU A 468 1.24 -17.12 -15.10
CA LEU A 468 1.15 -18.57 -15.38
C LEU A 468 0.29 -19.30 -14.34
N ILE A 469 0.35 -18.91 -13.06
CA ILE A 469 -0.53 -19.49 -12.03
C ILE A 469 -2.00 -19.21 -12.38
N ILE A 470 -2.36 -18.00 -12.81
CA ILE A 470 -3.72 -17.70 -13.27
C ILE A 470 -4.12 -18.60 -14.42
N ARG A 471 -3.26 -18.78 -15.42
CA ARG A 471 -3.52 -19.65 -16.55
C ARG A 471 -3.71 -21.11 -16.14
N LEU A 472 -2.91 -21.60 -15.19
CA LEU A 472 -3.04 -22.94 -14.63
C LEU A 472 -4.38 -23.10 -13.89
N ILE A 473 -4.81 -22.12 -13.11
CA ILE A 473 -6.11 -22.14 -12.43
C ILE A 473 -7.24 -22.32 -13.43
N HIS A 474 -7.22 -21.57 -14.54
CA HIS A 474 -8.23 -21.69 -15.59
C HIS A 474 -8.19 -23.05 -16.30
N GLY A 475 -7.01 -23.57 -16.62
CA GLY A 475 -6.87 -24.89 -17.24
C GLY A 475 -7.38 -26.03 -16.34
N VAL A 476 -7.10 -25.97 -15.03
CA VAL A 476 -7.61 -26.94 -14.04
C VAL A 476 -9.12 -26.77 -13.86
N ALA A 477 -9.63 -25.52 -13.81
CA ALA A 477 -11.05 -25.24 -13.69
C ALA A 477 -11.84 -25.81 -14.89
N ASP A 478 -11.32 -25.68 -16.09
CA ASP A 478 -11.94 -26.21 -17.29
C ASP A 478 -12.12 -27.74 -17.21
N VAL A 479 -11.09 -28.45 -16.80
CA VAL A 479 -11.14 -29.92 -16.62
C VAL A 479 -12.11 -30.29 -15.50
N VAL A 480 -11.96 -29.70 -14.32
CA VAL A 480 -12.75 -30.10 -13.12
C VAL A 480 -14.22 -29.78 -13.29
N ASN A 481 -14.54 -28.60 -13.82
CA ASN A 481 -15.93 -28.13 -13.88
C ASN A 481 -16.78 -28.84 -14.93
N HIS A 482 -16.14 -29.41 -15.98
CA HIS A 482 -16.82 -30.09 -17.06
C HIS A 482 -16.79 -31.64 -16.95
N ASP A 483 -16.13 -32.20 -15.93
CA ASP A 483 -16.11 -33.65 -15.72
C ASP A 483 -17.39 -34.14 -15.03
N PRO A 484 -18.25 -34.92 -15.73
CA PRO A 484 -19.51 -35.41 -15.15
C PRO A 484 -19.30 -36.33 -13.92
N ALA A 485 -18.14 -37.00 -13.81
CA ALA A 485 -17.84 -37.86 -12.67
C ALA A 485 -17.58 -37.05 -11.39
N VAL A 486 -17.24 -35.79 -11.53
CA VAL A 486 -17.01 -34.86 -10.41
C VAL A 486 -18.30 -34.15 -9.98
N GLY A 487 -19.12 -33.74 -10.96
CA GLY A 487 -20.39 -33.07 -10.73
C GLY A 487 -20.27 -31.87 -9.78
N ASP A 488 -21.14 -31.86 -8.75
CA ASP A 488 -21.18 -30.82 -7.72
C ASP A 488 -20.24 -31.08 -6.52
N MET A 489 -19.50 -32.20 -6.53
CA MET A 489 -18.56 -32.52 -5.46
C MET A 489 -17.35 -31.56 -5.43
N LEU A 490 -16.97 -31.02 -6.58
CA LEU A 490 -15.87 -30.05 -6.67
C LEU A 490 -16.09 -29.08 -7.82
N LYS A 491 -15.99 -27.79 -7.53
CA LYS A 491 -15.91 -26.73 -8.53
C LYS A 491 -14.70 -25.85 -8.23
N LEU A 492 -14.03 -25.37 -9.28
CA LEU A 492 -12.96 -24.36 -9.20
C LEU A 492 -13.39 -23.12 -9.99
N VAL A 493 -13.36 -21.97 -9.34
CA VAL A 493 -13.79 -20.70 -9.91
C VAL A 493 -12.70 -19.66 -9.74
N PHE A 494 -12.36 -18.94 -10.82
CA PHE A 494 -11.55 -17.72 -10.75
C PHE A 494 -12.44 -16.51 -11.05
N ILE A 495 -12.66 -15.65 -10.05
CA ILE A 495 -13.42 -14.41 -10.23
C ILE A 495 -12.46 -13.32 -10.71
N PRO A 496 -12.60 -12.78 -11.95
CA PRO A 496 -11.69 -11.78 -12.47
C PRO A 496 -11.87 -10.43 -11.80
N ASN A 497 -10.83 -9.60 -11.91
CA ASN A 497 -10.80 -8.20 -11.48
C ASN A 497 -11.11 -7.98 -10.00
N TYR A 498 -10.45 -8.74 -9.11
CA TYR A 498 -10.62 -8.58 -7.66
C TYR A 498 -10.39 -7.12 -7.22
N ASN A 499 -11.37 -6.60 -6.51
CA ASN A 499 -11.41 -5.24 -5.97
C ASN A 499 -12.26 -5.19 -4.69
N VAL A 500 -12.39 -4.02 -4.08
CA VAL A 500 -13.18 -3.85 -2.84
C VAL A 500 -14.64 -4.29 -3.03
N SER A 501 -15.28 -3.92 -4.14
CA SER A 501 -16.68 -4.30 -4.40
C SER A 501 -16.87 -5.82 -4.50
N ASN A 502 -15.98 -6.52 -5.21
CA ASN A 502 -15.99 -7.99 -5.24
C ASN A 502 -15.75 -8.60 -3.86
N ALA A 503 -14.83 -8.02 -3.07
CA ALA A 503 -14.55 -8.48 -1.72
C ALA A 503 -15.77 -8.41 -0.79
N GLU A 504 -16.59 -7.37 -0.90
CA GLU A 504 -17.84 -7.19 -0.13
C GLU A 504 -18.90 -8.27 -0.43
N TRP A 505 -18.80 -8.95 -1.56
CA TRP A 505 -19.67 -10.07 -1.91
C TRP A 505 -19.06 -11.42 -1.54
N ILE A 506 -17.74 -11.57 -1.70
CA ILE A 506 -17.03 -12.85 -1.48
C ILE A 506 -16.89 -13.14 0.01
N ILE A 507 -16.47 -12.14 0.80
CA ILE A 507 -16.14 -12.32 2.22
C ILE A 507 -17.33 -12.84 3.05
N PRO A 508 -18.53 -12.25 2.98
CA PRO A 508 -19.68 -12.75 3.76
C PRO A 508 -20.12 -14.18 3.41
N ALA A 509 -19.83 -14.63 2.18
CA ALA A 509 -20.20 -15.96 1.70
C ALA A 509 -19.15 -17.04 1.99
N CYS A 510 -17.97 -16.67 2.49
CA CYS A 510 -16.86 -17.58 2.76
C CYS A 510 -17.17 -18.52 3.92
N ASP A 511 -16.89 -19.84 3.75
CA ASP A 511 -16.91 -20.83 4.83
C ASP A 511 -15.50 -21.15 5.31
N LEU A 512 -14.54 -21.25 4.38
CA LEU A 512 -13.13 -21.52 4.66
C LEU A 512 -12.23 -20.49 3.98
N SER A 513 -11.37 -19.85 4.77
CA SER A 513 -10.42 -18.84 4.29
C SER A 513 -9.00 -19.42 4.19
N GLU A 514 -8.45 -19.46 2.97
CA GLU A 514 -7.11 -19.99 2.71
C GLU A 514 -6.01 -18.98 3.05
N GLN A 515 -5.35 -19.18 4.18
CA GLN A 515 -4.23 -18.39 4.71
C GLN A 515 -2.96 -19.24 4.74
N ILE A 516 -2.46 -19.59 3.54
CA ILE A 516 -1.42 -20.60 3.33
C ILE A 516 -0.08 -20.03 2.81
N SER A 517 0.20 -18.77 3.02
CA SER A 517 1.50 -18.16 2.67
C SER A 517 2.65 -18.91 3.34
N THR A 518 3.84 -18.90 2.75
CA THR A 518 5.04 -19.46 3.37
C THR A 518 5.23 -18.86 4.77
N ALA A 519 5.56 -19.69 5.75
CA ALA A 519 5.68 -19.24 7.14
C ALA A 519 6.66 -18.07 7.29
N GLY A 520 6.21 -17.01 7.95
CA GLY A 520 7.00 -15.80 8.20
C GLY A 520 7.14 -14.83 7.02
N THR A 521 6.48 -15.05 5.88
CA THR A 521 6.56 -14.15 4.71
C THR A 521 5.38 -13.17 4.60
N GLU A 522 4.18 -13.55 5.09
CA GLU A 522 3.03 -12.64 5.16
C GLU A 522 3.11 -11.84 6.47
N ALA A 523 3.44 -10.57 6.39
CA ALA A 523 3.68 -9.72 7.56
C ALA A 523 2.46 -9.64 8.48
N SER A 524 1.27 -9.46 7.93
CA SER A 524 0.00 -9.46 8.66
C SER A 524 -1.11 -10.03 7.80
N GLY A 525 -1.28 -9.50 6.59
CA GLY A 525 -2.51 -9.59 5.83
C GLY A 525 -3.65 -8.80 6.50
N THR A 526 -4.68 -8.52 5.74
CA THR A 526 -5.93 -7.94 6.24
C THR A 526 -7.15 -8.70 5.72
N GLY A 527 -6.98 -9.54 4.68
CA GLY A 527 -8.03 -10.46 4.21
C GLY A 527 -8.46 -11.44 5.29
N ASN A 528 -7.50 -12.00 6.01
CA ASN A 528 -7.72 -12.89 7.15
C ASN A 528 -8.50 -12.26 8.32
N MET A 529 -8.53 -10.94 8.42
CA MET A 529 -9.30 -10.22 9.45
C MET A 529 -10.74 -9.93 9.01
N LYS A 530 -11.03 -10.04 7.72
CA LYS A 530 -12.34 -9.78 7.11
C LYS A 530 -13.13 -11.06 6.91
N LEU A 531 -12.42 -12.17 6.60
CA LEU A 531 -12.92 -13.53 6.38
C LEU A 531 -13.12 -14.27 7.70
#